data_381d1fefe1585a7fdcaec578b4030384
#
_entry.id   381d1fefe1585a7fdcaec578b4030384
#
_cell.length_a   1.000
_cell.length_b   1.000
_cell.length_c   1.000
_cell.angle_alpha   90.00
_cell.angle_beta   90.00
_cell.angle_gamma   90.00
#
_symmetry.space_group_name_H-M   'P 1'
#
loop_
_entity.id
_entity.type
_entity.pdbx_description
1 polymer ?
#
loop_
_entity_poly.entity_id
_entity_poly.type
_entity_poly.pdbx_seq_one_letter_code
_entity_poly.pdbx_strand_id
1 'polypeptide(L)'
;MDSQFLVSLVIILCTFALYIWIAVYNTAKQTSDFYVAGRGIPPIFNGMAIGADWMSAASFIGMAGTIMLLGYDGLAYIMGWTGGYLFLTILLAPQLRKFGRFTVPEFIGDRFNSKAALIIAAICTIIISFTYSIGQLSGSGVVIGRLFEIDAKIGTMIGVVLIAFYAAFGGMKGITWTQVAQYIILIIAYLVPVIFMSLHLTSNPLPWISYGEIVAKMGELDRELGISEYFAPFTNGTKWQFLALMFTLMCGTAGLPHVIVRFYT
;
A
#
# COMPACT_ATOMS: atom_id res chain seq x y z
N MET A 1 17.01 -26.68 12.03
CA MET A 1 16.57 -25.39 11.46
C MET A 1 17.31 -25.18 10.15
N ASP A 2 16.59 -25.08 9.05
CA ASP A 2 17.23 -24.86 7.75
C ASP A 2 17.98 -23.53 7.70
N SER A 3 19.12 -23.51 7.02
CA SER A 3 19.92 -22.29 6.86
C SER A 3 19.12 -21.14 6.27
N GLN A 4 18.17 -21.42 5.39
CA GLN A 4 17.25 -20.43 4.80
C GLN A 4 16.31 -19.80 5.84
N PHE A 5 15.78 -20.60 6.78
CA PHE A 5 14.96 -20.11 7.86
C PHE A 5 15.74 -19.16 8.78
N LEU A 6 16.98 -19.51 9.13
CA LEU A 6 17.86 -18.69 9.97
C LEU A 6 18.17 -17.34 9.31
N VAL A 7 18.50 -17.34 8.01
CA VAL A 7 18.76 -16.10 7.26
C VAL A 7 17.51 -15.23 7.20
N SER A 8 16.35 -15.81 6.92
CA SER A 8 15.08 -15.06 6.89
C SER A 8 14.74 -14.47 8.25
N LEU A 9 14.93 -15.23 9.34
CA LEU A 9 14.72 -14.76 10.71
C LEU A 9 15.63 -13.58 11.06
N VAL A 10 16.93 -13.66 10.72
CA VAL A 10 17.88 -12.58 10.97
C VAL A 10 17.50 -11.31 10.21
N ILE A 11 17.15 -11.43 8.92
CA ILE A 11 16.71 -10.28 8.11
C ILE A 11 15.49 -9.60 8.74
N ILE A 12 14.50 -10.38 9.17
CA ILE A 12 13.29 -9.86 9.78
C ILE A 12 13.58 -9.16 11.10
N LEU A 13 14.34 -9.79 11.98
CA LEU A 13 14.70 -9.20 13.26
C LEU A 13 15.49 -7.89 13.06
N CYS A 14 16.42 -7.85 12.13
CA CYS A 14 17.16 -6.64 11.79
C CYS A 14 16.28 -5.53 11.24
N THR A 15 15.33 -5.87 10.34
CA THR A 15 14.40 -4.88 9.79
C THR A 15 13.42 -4.35 10.82
N PHE A 16 12.87 -5.20 11.69
CA PHE A 16 12.02 -4.76 12.79
C PHE A 16 12.78 -3.90 13.81
N ALA A 17 14.00 -4.29 14.16
CA ALA A 17 14.85 -3.49 15.05
C ALA A 17 15.13 -2.10 14.46
N LEU A 18 15.40 -2.03 13.15
CA LEU A 18 15.56 -0.77 12.43
C LEU A 18 14.28 0.10 12.50
N TYR A 19 13.10 -0.48 12.24
CA TYR A 19 11.84 0.27 12.28
C TYR A 19 11.51 0.77 13.68
N ILE A 20 11.70 -0.04 14.70
CA ILE A 20 11.49 0.35 16.09
C ILE A 20 12.47 1.48 16.46
N TRP A 21 13.73 1.34 16.08
CA TRP A 21 14.74 2.37 16.32
C TRP A 21 14.38 3.71 15.67
N ILE A 22 13.97 3.69 14.40
CA ILE A 22 13.52 4.89 13.67
C ILE A 22 12.30 5.52 14.37
N ALA A 23 11.32 4.72 14.77
CA ALA A 23 10.10 5.20 15.42
C ALA A 23 10.42 5.85 16.79
N VAL A 24 11.25 5.23 17.59
CA VAL A 24 11.67 5.74 18.91
C VAL A 24 12.52 7.01 18.77
N TYR A 25 13.45 7.03 17.81
CA TYR A 25 14.29 8.21 17.56
C TYR A 25 13.47 9.42 17.11
N ASN A 26 12.41 9.19 16.33
CA ASN A 26 11.51 10.23 15.81
C ASN A 26 10.21 10.37 16.62
N THR A 27 10.22 10.04 17.91
CA THR A 27 9.04 10.14 18.77
C THR A 27 8.44 11.56 18.71
N ALA A 28 7.11 11.62 18.57
CA ALA A 28 6.38 12.87 18.55
C ALA A 28 6.44 13.56 19.93
N LYS A 29 6.90 14.80 19.97
CA LYS A 29 7.03 15.59 21.22
C LYS A 29 5.93 16.63 21.37
N GLN A 30 5.27 16.99 20.29
CA GLN A 30 4.20 17.99 20.23
C GLN A 30 2.99 17.43 19.48
N THR A 31 1.82 18.03 19.71
CA THR A 31 0.56 17.66 19.04
C THR A 31 0.70 17.73 17.52
N SER A 32 1.39 18.74 17.00
CA SER A 32 1.68 18.87 15.55
C SER A 32 2.57 17.76 15.01
N ASP A 33 3.56 17.29 15.80
CA ASP A 33 4.40 16.14 15.43
C ASP A 33 3.56 14.86 15.34
N PHE A 34 2.60 14.71 16.28
CA PHE A 34 1.76 13.53 16.37
C PHE A 34 0.78 13.42 15.20
N TYR A 35 0.11 14.52 14.80
CA TYR A 35 -0.93 14.48 13.76
C TYR A 35 -0.41 14.76 12.34
N VAL A 36 0.57 15.65 12.18
CA VAL A 36 1.03 16.12 10.86
C VAL A 36 2.55 16.19 10.73
N ALA A 37 3.28 15.44 11.53
CA ALA A 37 4.75 15.38 11.54
C ALA A 37 5.43 16.76 11.58
N GLY A 38 4.80 17.74 12.28
CA GLY A 38 5.26 19.12 12.35
C GLY A 38 5.25 19.89 11.03
N ARG A 39 4.66 19.33 9.95
CA ARG A 39 4.68 19.86 8.58
C ARG A 39 6.08 20.11 8.03
N GLY A 40 7.07 19.40 8.56
CA GLY A 40 8.49 19.59 8.24
C GLY A 40 9.12 18.49 7.39
N ILE A 41 8.33 17.56 6.87
CA ILE A 41 8.85 16.46 6.05
C ILE A 41 9.17 16.98 4.64
N PRO A 42 10.42 16.83 4.16
CA PRO A 42 10.78 17.22 2.80
C PRO A 42 9.95 16.46 1.76
N PRO A 43 9.58 17.10 0.62
CA PRO A 43 8.66 16.52 -0.38
C PRO A 43 9.06 15.14 -0.89
N ILE A 44 10.36 14.89 -1.09
CA ILE A 44 10.87 13.60 -1.56
C ILE A 44 10.55 12.50 -0.55
N PHE A 45 10.83 12.71 0.73
CA PHE A 45 10.58 11.72 1.77
C PHE A 45 9.08 11.52 2.02
N ASN A 46 8.27 12.57 1.90
CA ASN A 46 6.83 12.44 1.96
C ASN A 46 6.29 11.64 0.76
N GLY A 47 6.83 11.86 -0.43
CA GLY A 47 6.52 11.05 -1.62
C GLY A 47 6.90 9.57 -1.44
N MET A 48 8.05 9.27 -0.84
CA MET A 48 8.45 7.90 -0.49
C MET A 48 7.48 7.26 0.52
N ALA A 49 7.07 8.01 1.54
CA ALA A 49 6.10 7.52 2.53
C ALA A 49 4.72 7.24 1.89
N ILE A 50 4.25 8.10 0.99
CA ILE A 50 3.02 7.88 0.20
C ILE A 50 3.16 6.65 -0.69
N GLY A 51 4.33 6.46 -1.33
CA GLY A 51 4.63 5.25 -2.10
C GLY A 51 4.59 3.98 -1.24
N ALA A 52 5.11 4.03 -0.01
CA ALA A 52 5.01 2.92 0.92
C ALA A 52 3.57 2.62 1.35
N ASP A 53 2.72 3.64 1.52
CA ASP A 53 1.29 3.45 1.79
C ASP A 53 0.59 2.71 0.63
N TRP A 54 0.95 3.00 -0.62
CA TRP A 54 0.44 2.27 -1.78
C TRP A 54 0.90 0.80 -1.79
N MET A 55 2.15 0.53 -1.40
CA MET A 55 2.74 -0.81 -1.31
C MET A 55 2.25 -1.57 -0.07
N SER A 56 0.96 -1.69 0.09
CA SER A 56 0.29 -2.37 1.20
C SER A 56 0.24 -3.89 0.99
N ALA A 57 -0.26 -4.62 2.00
CA ALA A 57 -0.49 -6.07 1.87
C ALA A 57 -1.44 -6.39 0.70
N ALA A 58 -2.43 -5.53 0.45
CA ALA A 58 -3.37 -5.71 -0.67
C ALA A 58 -2.66 -5.59 -2.02
N SER A 59 -1.77 -4.61 -2.21
CA SER A 59 -1.05 -4.43 -3.48
C SER A 59 0.10 -5.41 -3.64
N PHE A 60 0.80 -5.77 -2.56
CA PHE A 60 1.98 -6.64 -2.64
C PHE A 60 1.61 -8.12 -2.76
N ILE A 61 0.66 -8.58 -1.94
CA ILE A 61 0.26 -9.99 -1.90
C ILE A 61 -1.03 -10.21 -2.68
N GLY A 62 -2.06 -9.41 -2.37
CA GLY A 62 -3.39 -9.57 -2.95
C GLY A 62 -3.42 -9.31 -4.44
N MET A 63 -2.75 -8.24 -4.92
CA MET A 63 -2.76 -7.86 -6.32
C MET A 63 -2.03 -8.86 -7.21
N ALA A 64 -0.88 -9.37 -6.77
CA ALA A 64 -0.16 -10.41 -7.51
C ALA A 64 -1.06 -11.64 -7.73
N GLY A 65 -1.77 -12.09 -6.69
CA GLY A 65 -2.75 -13.18 -6.81
C GLY A 65 -3.95 -12.82 -7.70
N THR A 66 -4.46 -11.61 -7.59
CA THR A 66 -5.59 -11.15 -8.41
C THR A 66 -5.25 -11.11 -9.90
N ILE A 67 -4.06 -10.59 -10.26
CA ILE A 67 -3.61 -10.57 -11.66
C ILE A 67 -3.35 -11.99 -12.15
N MET A 68 -2.77 -12.84 -11.30
CA MET A 68 -2.56 -14.25 -11.65
C MET A 68 -3.88 -14.97 -11.99
N LEU A 69 -4.97 -14.64 -11.30
CA LEU A 69 -6.28 -15.26 -11.51
C LEU A 69 -7.10 -14.62 -12.65
N LEU A 70 -7.03 -13.30 -12.79
CA LEU A 70 -7.88 -12.53 -13.69
C LEU A 70 -7.18 -12.10 -14.99
N GLY A 71 -5.86 -12.29 -15.09
CA GLY A 71 -5.09 -11.86 -16.25
C GLY A 71 -5.25 -10.36 -16.54
N TYR A 72 -5.56 -10.01 -17.78
CA TYR A 72 -5.74 -8.62 -18.22
C TYR A 72 -6.76 -7.84 -17.39
N ASP A 73 -7.86 -8.46 -17.00
CA ASP A 73 -8.92 -7.77 -16.26
C ASP A 73 -8.50 -7.36 -14.85
N GLY A 74 -7.47 -8.01 -14.30
CA GLY A 74 -6.82 -7.61 -13.05
C GLY A 74 -6.19 -6.21 -13.10
N LEU A 75 -5.87 -5.68 -14.29
CA LEU A 75 -5.31 -4.33 -14.45
C LEU A 75 -6.27 -3.23 -14.01
N ALA A 76 -7.59 -3.47 -14.00
CA ALA A 76 -8.58 -2.50 -13.50
C ALA A 76 -8.28 -2.07 -12.06
N TYR A 77 -7.79 -2.99 -11.23
CA TYR A 77 -7.42 -2.71 -9.84
C TYR A 77 -6.21 -1.79 -9.75
N ILE A 78 -5.14 -2.08 -10.51
CA ILE A 78 -3.92 -1.27 -10.52
C ILE A 78 -4.23 0.15 -11.03
N MET A 79 -4.94 0.24 -12.15
CA MET A 79 -5.31 1.52 -12.75
C MET A 79 -6.20 2.34 -11.82
N GLY A 80 -7.16 1.67 -11.14
CA GLY A 80 -8.04 2.31 -10.18
C GLY A 80 -7.27 2.87 -8.97
N TRP A 81 -6.48 2.05 -8.31
CA TRP A 81 -5.72 2.50 -7.13
C TRP A 81 -4.67 3.55 -7.47
N THR A 82 -3.88 3.35 -8.53
CA THR A 82 -2.89 4.35 -8.98
C THR A 82 -3.57 5.65 -9.39
N GLY A 83 -4.67 5.55 -10.14
CA GLY A 83 -5.48 6.69 -10.53
C GLY A 83 -6.03 7.47 -9.33
N GLY A 84 -6.43 6.78 -8.26
CA GLY A 84 -6.90 7.40 -7.03
C GLY A 84 -5.84 8.28 -6.34
N TYR A 85 -4.61 7.79 -6.25
CA TYR A 85 -3.48 8.61 -5.75
C TYR A 85 -3.19 9.81 -6.65
N LEU A 86 -3.29 9.64 -7.97
CA LEU A 86 -3.13 10.73 -8.92
C LEU A 86 -4.23 11.78 -8.76
N PHE A 87 -5.49 11.34 -8.64
CA PHE A 87 -6.64 12.22 -8.37
C PHE A 87 -6.45 13.03 -7.09
N LEU A 88 -6.07 12.34 -6.02
CA LEU A 88 -5.83 12.98 -4.73
C LEU A 88 -4.70 14.02 -4.84
N THR A 89 -3.59 13.66 -5.49
CA THR A 89 -2.42 14.54 -5.60
C THR A 89 -2.72 15.79 -6.42
N ILE A 90 -3.42 15.65 -7.54
CA ILE A 90 -3.67 16.78 -8.47
C ILE A 90 -4.84 17.64 -7.99
N LEU A 91 -5.93 17.01 -7.55
CA LEU A 91 -7.18 17.75 -7.31
C LEU A 91 -7.38 18.15 -5.85
N LEU A 92 -7.01 17.28 -4.89
CA LEU A 92 -7.34 17.49 -3.48
C LEU A 92 -6.17 18.01 -2.66
N ALA A 93 -4.96 17.52 -2.86
CA ALA A 93 -3.81 17.84 -2.04
C ALA A 93 -3.52 19.36 -1.91
N PRO A 94 -3.52 20.16 -3.00
CA PRO A 94 -3.27 21.58 -2.89
C PRO A 94 -4.32 22.31 -2.05
N GLN A 95 -5.59 21.88 -2.14
CA GLN A 95 -6.69 22.49 -1.39
C GLN A 95 -6.64 22.10 0.08
N LEU A 96 -6.40 20.82 0.38
CA LEU A 96 -6.27 20.30 1.74
C LEU A 96 -5.12 21.00 2.48
N ARG A 97 -3.98 21.17 1.82
CA ARG A 97 -2.82 21.84 2.43
C ARG A 97 -3.07 23.32 2.72
N LYS A 98 -3.76 24.02 1.81
CA LYS A 98 -4.15 25.42 2.03
C LYS A 98 -5.13 25.60 3.19
N PHE A 99 -6.00 24.63 3.41
CA PHE A 99 -7.00 24.67 4.47
C PHE A 99 -6.39 24.55 5.87
N GLY A 100 -5.27 23.85 6.00
CA GLY A 100 -4.41 23.86 7.20
C GLY A 100 -4.96 23.13 8.42
N ARG A 101 -5.97 22.26 8.28
CA ARG A 101 -6.47 21.40 9.36
C ARG A 101 -5.63 20.14 9.56
N PHE A 102 -5.94 19.37 10.61
CA PHE A 102 -5.22 18.15 10.95
C PHE A 102 -5.89 16.89 10.42
N THR A 103 -7.21 16.94 10.24
CA THR A 103 -8.00 15.76 9.90
C THR A 103 -9.02 16.03 8.79
N VAL A 104 -9.41 14.96 8.07
CA VAL A 104 -10.44 15.02 7.02
C VAL A 104 -11.81 15.44 7.59
N PRO A 105 -12.27 14.94 8.75
CA PRO A 105 -13.52 15.41 9.36
C PRO A 105 -13.54 16.91 9.65
N GLU A 106 -12.44 17.49 10.13
CA GLU A 106 -12.35 18.94 10.35
C GLU A 106 -12.47 19.71 9.03
N PHE A 107 -11.80 19.25 7.98
CA PHE A 107 -11.92 19.84 6.66
C PHE A 107 -13.37 19.85 6.16
N ILE A 108 -14.07 18.71 6.29
CA ILE A 108 -15.48 18.59 5.88
C ILE A 108 -16.38 19.47 6.76
N GLY A 109 -16.21 19.43 8.07
CA GLY A 109 -16.98 20.24 9.01
C GLY A 109 -16.90 21.73 8.73
N ASP A 110 -15.68 22.22 8.51
CA ASP A 110 -15.44 23.64 8.21
C ASP A 110 -15.92 24.02 6.79
N ARG A 111 -15.70 23.13 5.79
CA ARG A 111 -16.14 23.37 4.41
C ARG A 111 -17.64 23.56 4.29
N PHE A 112 -18.41 22.79 5.05
CA PHE A 112 -19.87 22.87 5.09
C PHE A 112 -20.41 23.72 6.24
N ASN A 113 -19.54 24.28 7.08
CA ASN A 113 -19.90 25.03 8.30
C ASN A 113 -20.96 24.29 9.14
N SER A 114 -20.75 22.99 9.35
CA SER A 114 -21.72 22.10 9.97
C SER A 114 -21.09 21.12 10.94
N LYS A 115 -21.52 21.17 12.21
CA LYS A 115 -21.13 20.17 13.22
C LYS A 115 -21.63 18.78 12.90
N ALA A 116 -22.81 18.66 12.28
CA ALA A 116 -23.34 17.37 11.85
C ALA A 116 -22.47 16.76 10.77
N ALA A 117 -22.02 17.53 9.78
CA ALA A 117 -21.10 17.07 8.75
C ALA A 117 -19.76 16.59 9.34
N LEU A 118 -19.21 17.31 10.32
CA LEU A 118 -17.99 16.90 11.04
C LEU A 118 -18.19 15.56 11.75
N ILE A 119 -19.29 15.38 12.50
CA ILE A 119 -19.55 14.14 13.25
C ILE A 119 -19.74 12.96 12.30
N ILE A 120 -20.53 13.13 11.24
CA ILE A 120 -20.74 12.08 10.24
C ILE A 120 -19.41 11.70 9.58
N ALA A 121 -18.61 12.67 9.17
CA ALA A 121 -17.30 12.43 8.58
C ALA A 121 -16.34 11.71 9.55
N ALA A 122 -16.39 12.04 10.86
CA ALA A 122 -15.60 11.35 11.87
C ALA A 122 -16.00 9.87 12.00
N ILE A 123 -17.31 9.59 12.06
CA ILE A 123 -17.83 8.22 12.12
C ILE A 123 -17.41 7.44 10.88
N CYS A 124 -17.60 8.01 9.69
CA CYS A 124 -17.16 7.39 8.43
C CYS A 124 -15.65 7.11 8.44
N THR A 125 -14.83 8.06 8.89
CA THR A 125 -13.38 7.90 8.99
C THR A 125 -13.00 6.73 9.90
N ILE A 126 -13.66 6.58 11.04
CA ILE A 126 -13.42 5.46 11.97
C ILE A 126 -13.77 4.13 11.30
N ILE A 127 -14.94 4.03 10.67
CA ILE A 127 -15.40 2.80 10.01
C ILE A 127 -14.43 2.41 8.88
N ILE A 128 -14.07 3.36 8.02
CA ILE A 128 -13.14 3.12 6.91
C ILE A 128 -11.77 2.66 7.43
N SER A 129 -11.21 3.39 8.41
CA SER A 129 -9.89 3.07 8.96
C SER A 129 -9.87 1.71 9.67
N PHE A 130 -10.93 1.37 10.40
CA PHE A 130 -11.08 0.08 11.07
C PHE A 130 -11.14 -1.07 10.05
N THR A 131 -12.00 -0.93 9.04
CA THR A 131 -12.14 -1.93 7.96
C THR A 131 -10.83 -2.14 7.21
N TYR A 132 -10.14 -1.04 6.87
CA TYR A 132 -8.83 -1.09 6.22
C TYR A 132 -7.78 -1.81 7.09
N SER A 133 -7.75 -1.49 8.39
CA SER A 133 -6.80 -2.11 9.34
C SER A 133 -6.98 -3.63 9.43
N ILE A 134 -8.22 -4.13 9.41
CA ILE A 134 -8.49 -5.58 9.44
C ILE A 134 -7.81 -6.28 8.23
N GLY A 135 -7.96 -5.72 7.03
CA GLY A 135 -7.33 -6.27 5.82
C GLY A 135 -5.80 -6.30 5.92
N GLN A 136 -5.19 -5.21 6.40
CA GLN A 136 -3.72 -5.12 6.54
C GLN A 136 -3.17 -6.08 7.60
N LEU A 137 -3.86 -6.20 8.74
CA LEU A 137 -3.47 -7.10 9.82
C LEU A 137 -3.63 -8.57 9.40
N SER A 138 -4.68 -8.91 8.67
CA SER A 138 -4.87 -10.25 8.11
C SER A 138 -3.74 -10.60 7.13
N GLY A 139 -3.36 -9.68 6.25
CA GLY A 139 -2.23 -9.87 5.34
C GLY A 139 -0.90 -10.10 6.08
N SER A 140 -0.62 -9.29 7.11
CA SER A 140 0.58 -9.47 7.94
C SER A 140 0.57 -10.83 8.66
N GLY A 141 -0.59 -11.27 9.13
CA GLY A 141 -0.76 -12.56 9.77
C GLY A 141 -0.45 -13.74 8.85
N VAL A 142 -0.87 -13.68 7.59
CA VAL A 142 -0.54 -14.68 6.58
C VAL A 142 0.96 -14.78 6.36
N VAL A 143 1.64 -13.62 6.23
CA VAL A 143 3.10 -13.58 6.01
C VAL A 143 3.86 -14.14 7.21
N ILE A 144 3.54 -13.66 8.42
CA ILE A 144 4.17 -14.13 9.67
C ILE A 144 3.88 -15.64 9.87
N GLY A 145 2.63 -16.04 9.62
CA GLY A 145 2.22 -17.44 9.75
C GLY A 145 3.01 -18.37 8.83
N ARG A 146 3.17 -17.98 7.58
CA ARG A 146 3.96 -18.74 6.59
C ARG A 146 5.44 -18.79 6.92
N LEU A 147 5.98 -17.67 7.40
CA LEU A 147 7.39 -17.54 7.66
C LEU A 147 7.86 -18.33 8.88
N PHE A 148 7.04 -18.33 9.95
CA PHE A 148 7.34 -19.02 11.20
C PHE A 148 6.63 -20.37 11.34
N GLU A 149 5.92 -20.82 10.30
CA GLU A 149 5.13 -22.05 10.29
C GLU A 149 4.13 -22.15 11.47
N ILE A 150 3.53 -21.00 11.82
CA ILE A 150 2.52 -20.87 12.87
C ILE A 150 1.15 -20.54 12.28
N ASP A 151 0.11 -20.70 13.09
CA ASP A 151 -1.25 -20.30 12.68
C ASP A 151 -1.30 -18.79 12.35
N ALA A 152 -1.97 -18.45 11.23
CA ALA A 152 -2.07 -17.07 10.77
C ALA A 152 -2.74 -16.15 11.80
N LYS A 153 -3.62 -16.66 12.68
CA LYS A 153 -4.22 -15.88 13.76
C LYS A 153 -3.17 -15.44 14.79
N ILE A 154 -2.25 -16.34 15.13
CA ILE A 154 -1.13 -16.03 16.04
C ILE A 154 -0.22 -14.99 15.37
N GLY A 155 0.08 -15.17 14.09
CA GLY A 155 0.82 -14.19 13.29
C GLY A 155 0.16 -12.81 13.28
N THR A 156 -1.16 -12.76 13.11
CA THR A 156 -1.94 -11.51 13.20
C THR A 156 -1.81 -10.85 14.58
N MET A 157 -1.93 -11.62 15.66
CA MET A 157 -1.79 -11.08 17.02
C MET A 157 -0.40 -10.47 17.27
N ILE A 158 0.65 -11.16 16.82
CA ILE A 158 2.02 -10.62 16.88
C ILE A 158 2.12 -9.31 16.10
N GLY A 159 1.58 -9.27 14.87
CA GLY A 159 1.55 -8.08 14.05
C GLY A 159 0.83 -6.90 14.71
N VAL A 160 -0.34 -7.15 15.31
CA VAL A 160 -1.11 -6.13 16.06
C VAL A 160 -0.28 -5.51 17.18
N VAL A 161 0.36 -6.33 18.00
CA VAL A 161 1.15 -5.85 19.15
C VAL A 161 2.33 -4.99 18.68
N LEU A 162 3.06 -5.46 17.67
CA LEU A 162 4.20 -4.73 17.11
C LEU A 162 3.78 -3.38 16.50
N ILE A 163 2.72 -3.39 15.69
CA ILE A 163 2.22 -2.18 15.03
C ILE A 163 1.69 -1.18 16.06
N ALA A 164 0.89 -1.64 17.02
CA ALA A 164 0.34 -0.78 18.07
C ALA A 164 1.47 -0.11 18.88
N PHE A 165 2.52 -0.85 19.18
CA PHE A 165 3.65 -0.33 19.93
C PHE A 165 4.33 0.85 19.22
N TYR A 166 4.81 0.66 18.00
CA TYR A 166 5.53 1.74 17.32
C TYR A 166 4.63 2.89 16.86
N ALA A 167 3.36 2.61 16.55
CA ALA A 167 2.40 3.65 16.18
C ALA A 167 2.06 4.56 17.37
N ALA A 168 1.87 3.99 18.56
CA ALA A 168 1.54 4.74 19.76
C ALA A 168 2.67 5.71 20.17
N PHE A 169 3.92 5.29 20.03
CA PHE A 169 5.07 6.12 20.42
C PHE A 169 5.55 7.07 19.33
N GLY A 170 5.50 6.64 18.07
CA GLY A 170 6.05 7.39 16.93
C GLY A 170 5.17 8.54 16.45
N GLY A 171 3.85 8.43 16.58
CA GLY A 171 2.92 9.34 15.93
C GLY A 171 3.16 9.45 14.43
N MET A 172 2.60 10.45 13.77
CA MET A 172 2.77 10.65 12.32
C MET A 172 4.23 10.87 11.92
N LYS A 173 5.01 11.56 12.76
CA LYS A 173 6.43 11.81 12.50
C LYS A 173 7.25 10.52 12.45
N GLY A 174 7.14 9.68 13.47
CA GLY A 174 7.82 8.39 13.53
C GLY A 174 7.36 7.45 12.42
N ILE A 175 6.06 7.37 12.18
CA ILE A 175 5.46 6.56 11.11
C ILE A 175 6.00 6.98 9.74
N THR A 176 6.07 8.29 9.44
CA THR A 176 6.56 8.77 8.15
C THR A 176 8.01 8.37 7.89
N TRP A 177 8.90 8.55 8.86
CA TRP A 177 10.30 8.15 8.70
C TRP A 177 10.49 6.62 8.62
N THR A 178 9.68 5.85 9.35
CA THR A 178 9.67 4.39 9.22
C THR A 178 9.23 3.98 7.81
N GLN A 179 8.22 4.63 7.24
CA GLN A 179 7.76 4.35 5.88
C GLN A 179 8.75 4.75 4.80
N VAL A 180 9.55 5.79 5.01
CA VAL A 180 10.67 6.10 4.11
C VAL A 180 11.66 4.94 4.03
N ALA A 181 12.02 4.35 5.16
CA ALA A 181 12.88 3.17 5.19
C ALA A 181 12.19 1.94 4.56
N GLN A 182 10.90 1.73 4.85
CA GLN A 182 10.10 0.68 4.24
C GLN A 182 10.02 0.82 2.73
N TYR A 183 9.83 2.03 2.21
CA TYR A 183 9.78 2.29 0.77
C TYR A 183 11.03 1.77 0.06
N ILE A 184 12.22 2.06 0.60
CA ILE A 184 13.48 1.60 0.01
C ILE A 184 13.53 0.07 -0.03
N ILE A 185 13.17 -0.58 1.07
CA ILE A 185 13.17 -2.05 1.16
C ILE A 185 12.12 -2.64 0.21
N LEU A 186 10.93 -2.07 0.15
CA LEU A 186 9.85 -2.54 -0.72
C LEU A 186 10.18 -2.40 -2.20
N ILE A 187 10.78 -1.29 -2.62
CA ILE A 187 11.22 -1.12 -4.02
C ILE A 187 12.24 -2.20 -4.40
N ILE A 188 13.21 -2.46 -3.54
CA ILE A 188 14.20 -3.53 -3.78
C ILE A 188 13.49 -4.90 -3.84
N ALA A 189 12.59 -5.18 -2.90
CA ALA A 189 11.83 -6.43 -2.84
C ALA A 189 10.92 -6.64 -4.07
N TYR A 190 10.43 -5.56 -4.69
CA TYR A 190 9.67 -5.63 -5.93
C TYR A 190 10.55 -5.85 -7.17
N LEU A 191 11.64 -5.09 -7.26
CA LEU A 191 12.48 -5.10 -8.46
C LEU A 191 13.27 -6.39 -8.58
N VAL A 192 13.78 -6.94 -7.48
CA VAL A 192 14.64 -8.15 -7.52
C VAL A 192 13.94 -9.32 -8.21
N PRO A 193 12.75 -9.80 -7.78
CA PRO A 193 12.08 -10.91 -8.45
C PRO A 193 11.75 -10.61 -9.91
N VAL A 194 11.31 -9.39 -10.23
CA VAL A 194 10.90 -9.01 -11.59
C VAL A 194 12.12 -8.97 -12.53
N ILE A 195 13.27 -8.46 -12.05
CA ILE A 195 14.52 -8.47 -12.81
C ILE A 195 15.01 -9.90 -13.05
N PHE A 196 14.98 -10.77 -12.02
CA PHE A 196 15.38 -12.17 -12.17
C PHE A 196 14.46 -12.93 -13.12
N MET A 197 13.14 -12.72 -13.05
CA MET A 197 12.19 -13.31 -14.00
C MET A 197 12.45 -12.83 -15.42
N SER A 198 12.69 -11.53 -15.62
CA SER A 198 13.03 -10.97 -16.93
C SER A 198 14.32 -11.59 -17.49
N LEU A 199 15.37 -11.67 -16.69
CA LEU A 199 16.62 -12.32 -17.06
C LEU A 199 16.42 -13.79 -17.44
N HIS A 200 15.62 -14.53 -16.67
CA HIS A 200 15.39 -15.95 -16.92
C HIS A 200 14.58 -16.19 -18.21
N LEU A 201 13.60 -15.35 -18.48
CA LEU A 201 12.70 -15.52 -19.62
C LEU A 201 13.25 -14.93 -20.92
N THR A 202 13.98 -13.82 -20.86
CA THR A 202 14.37 -13.04 -22.06
C THR A 202 15.85 -12.72 -22.12
N SER A 203 16.65 -13.15 -21.14
CA SER A 203 18.07 -12.79 -21.00
C SER A 203 18.33 -11.28 -20.88
N ASN A 204 17.28 -10.45 -20.65
CA ASN A 204 17.37 -9.02 -20.48
C ASN A 204 17.01 -8.64 -19.03
N PRO A 205 17.86 -7.90 -18.29
CA PRO A 205 17.58 -7.52 -16.91
C PRO A 205 16.52 -6.41 -16.76
N LEU A 206 16.10 -5.74 -17.83
CA LEU A 206 15.19 -4.61 -17.81
C LEU A 206 13.76 -5.07 -18.17
N PRO A 207 12.88 -5.34 -17.19
CA PRO A 207 11.56 -5.93 -17.45
C PRO A 207 10.67 -5.07 -18.34
N TRP A 208 10.78 -3.75 -18.26
CA TRP A 208 10.00 -2.83 -19.09
C TRP A 208 10.43 -2.83 -20.57
N ILE A 209 11.67 -3.22 -20.89
CA ILE A 209 12.14 -3.40 -22.27
C ILE A 209 11.72 -4.77 -22.80
N SER A 210 11.88 -5.81 -21.99
CA SER A 210 11.55 -7.19 -22.35
C SER A 210 10.07 -7.54 -22.20
N TYR A 211 9.22 -6.61 -21.75
CA TYR A 211 7.81 -6.88 -21.48
C TYR A 211 7.06 -7.46 -22.67
N GLY A 212 7.30 -6.93 -23.87
CA GLY A 212 6.67 -7.44 -25.09
C GLY A 212 7.04 -8.89 -25.41
N GLU A 213 8.32 -9.25 -25.20
CA GLU A 213 8.81 -10.64 -25.38
C GLU A 213 8.22 -11.58 -24.32
N ILE A 214 8.14 -11.12 -23.06
CA ILE A 214 7.52 -11.88 -21.97
C ILE A 214 6.05 -12.17 -22.30
N VAL A 215 5.29 -11.16 -22.72
CA VAL A 215 3.88 -11.32 -23.10
C VAL A 215 3.72 -12.28 -24.29
N ALA A 216 4.61 -12.21 -25.28
CA ALA A 216 4.57 -13.14 -26.41
C ALA A 216 4.80 -14.59 -25.97
N LYS A 217 5.80 -14.85 -25.14
CA LYS A 217 6.08 -16.19 -24.58
C LYS A 217 4.92 -16.72 -23.72
N MET A 218 4.32 -15.85 -22.93
CA MET A 218 3.13 -16.24 -22.15
C MET A 218 1.94 -16.56 -23.04
N GLY A 219 1.75 -15.81 -24.13
CA GLY A 219 0.69 -16.11 -25.12
C GLY A 219 0.91 -17.45 -25.87
N GLU A 220 2.14 -17.88 -26.04
CA GLU A 220 2.47 -19.22 -26.56
C GLU A 220 2.10 -20.29 -25.52
N LEU A 221 2.47 -20.08 -24.27
CA LEU A 221 2.17 -20.98 -23.17
C LEU A 221 0.65 -21.13 -22.93
N ASP A 222 -0.10 -20.03 -23.04
CA ASP A 222 -1.57 -20.06 -22.99
C ASP A 222 -2.18 -20.98 -24.04
N ARG A 223 -1.64 -20.94 -25.28
CA ARG A 223 -2.11 -21.82 -26.36
C ARG A 223 -1.75 -23.28 -26.10
N GLU A 224 -0.54 -23.55 -25.59
CA GLU A 224 -0.10 -24.91 -25.27
C GLU A 224 -0.92 -25.52 -24.13
N LEU A 225 -1.27 -24.72 -23.10
CA LEU A 225 -2.05 -25.14 -21.95
C LEU A 225 -3.57 -25.15 -22.20
N GLY A 226 -4.01 -24.64 -23.35
CA GLY A 226 -5.43 -24.51 -23.66
C GLY A 226 -6.16 -23.46 -22.80
N ILE A 227 -5.42 -22.56 -22.17
CA ILE A 227 -5.94 -21.43 -21.41
C ILE A 227 -6.15 -20.32 -22.44
N SER A 228 -7.26 -20.35 -23.15
CA SER A 228 -7.62 -19.27 -24.05
C SER A 228 -7.99 -18.03 -23.23
N GLU A 229 -7.42 -16.86 -23.64
CA GLU A 229 -7.92 -15.55 -23.22
C GLU A 229 -7.33 -14.92 -21.93
N TYR A 230 -6.25 -15.45 -21.35
CA TYR A 230 -5.63 -14.84 -20.15
C TYR A 230 -5.21 -13.36 -20.39
N PHE A 231 -4.74 -13.05 -21.61
CA PHE A 231 -4.37 -11.70 -22.04
C PHE A 231 -5.46 -10.99 -22.84
N ALA A 232 -6.56 -11.66 -23.16
CA ALA A 232 -7.65 -11.02 -23.85
C ALA A 232 -8.40 -10.07 -22.91
N PRO A 233 -8.72 -8.84 -23.35
CA PRO A 233 -9.43 -7.88 -22.51
C PRO A 233 -10.90 -8.27 -22.35
N PHE A 234 -11.44 -8.02 -21.16
CA PHE A 234 -12.86 -8.13 -20.84
C PHE A 234 -13.42 -9.56 -20.91
N THR A 235 -12.60 -10.55 -20.54
CA THR A 235 -13.00 -11.96 -20.50
C THR A 235 -13.80 -12.31 -19.25
N ASN A 236 -13.49 -11.66 -18.13
CA ASN A 236 -14.18 -11.84 -16.85
C ASN A 236 -15.33 -10.82 -16.66
N GLY A 237 -15.74 -10.14 -17.72
CA GLY A 237 -16.80 -9.14 -17.66
C GLY A 237 -16.87 -8.28 -18.91
N THR A 238 -17.68 -7.25 -18.87
CA THR A 238 -17.80 -6.27 -19.95
C THR A 238 -16.82 -5.11 -19.76
N LYS A 239 -16.48 -4.41 -20.87
CA LYS A 239 -15.69 -3.18 -20.80
C LYS A 239 -16.28 -2.14 -19.84
N TRP A 240 -17.59 -2.10 -19.69
CA TRP A 240 -18.26 -1.18 -18.77
C TRP A 240 -18.05 -1.57 -17.30
N GLN A 241 -18.03 -2.86 -16.99
CA GLN A 241 -17.73 -3.36 -15.66
C GLN A 241 -16.26 -3.08 -15.31
N PHE A 242 -15.33 -3.28 -16.25
CA PHE A 242 -13.92 -2.92 -16.07
C PHE A 242 -13.76 -1.42 -15.75
N LEU A 243 -14.37 -0.55 -16.53
CA LEU A 243 -14.34 0.90 -16.31
C LEU A 243 -15.00 1.29 -14.97
N ALA A 244 -16.18 0.70 -14.67
CA ALA A 244 -16.87 0.97 -13.43
C ALA A 244 -16.04 0.56 -12.21
N LEU A 245 -15.39 -0.60 -12.24
CA LEU A 245 -14.48 -1.06 -11.20
C LEU A 245 -13.29 -0.11 -11.04
N MET A 246 -12.64 0.25 -12.15
CA MET A 246 -11.52 1.18 -12.17
C MET A 246 -11.89 2.53 -11.53
N PHE A 247 -13.00 3.14 -11.95
CA PHE A 247 -13.46 4.42 -11.40
C PHE A 247 -13.89 4.32 -9.94
N THR A 248 -14.55 3.22 -9.55
CA THR A 248 -14.93 2.97 -8.14
C THR A 248 -13.70 2.94 -7.25
N LEU A 249 -12.68 2.20 -7.65
CA LEU A 249 -11.41 2.12 -6.90
C LEU A 249 -10.66 3.45 -6.91
N MET A 250 -10.69 4.19 -8.03
CA MET A 250 -10.09 5.51 -8.14
C MET A 250 -10.72 6.51 -7.16
N CYS A 251 -12.04 6.60 -7.14
CA CYS A 251 -12.76 7.49 -6.22
C CYS A 251 -12.62 7.03 -4.77
N GLY A 252 -12.70 5.71 -4.52
CA GLY A 252 -12.51 5.13 -3.19
C GLY A 252 -11.14 5.44 -2.61
N THR A 253 -10.08 5.23 -3.38
CA THR A 253 -8.70 5.50 -2.96
C THR A 253 -8.46 6.99 -2.69
N ALA A 254 -9.00 7.87 -3.54
CA ALA A 254 -8.89 9.31 -3.32
C ALA A 254 -9.58 9.78 -2.03
N GLY A 255 -10.54 9.01 -1.51
CA GLY A 255 -11.27 9.29 -0.27
C GLY A 255 -10.71 8.63 0.99
N LEU A 256 -9.63 7.84 0.91
CA LEU A 256 -9.08 7.11 2.05
C LEU A 256 -8.43 8.05 3.07
N PRO A 257 -8.90 8.07 4.34
CA PRO A 257 -8.42 9.00 5.35
C PRO A 257 -6.93 8.89 5.63
N HIS A 258 -6.38 7.67 5.68
CA HIS A 258 -4.97 7.42 5.96
C HIS A 258 -4.04 7.87 4.82
N VAL A 259 -4.53 7.91 3.58
CA VAL A 259 -3.79 8.47 2.44
C VAL A 259 -3.86 9.99 2.45
N ILE A 260 -5.07 10.54 2.68
CA ILE A 260 -5.30 11.99 2.69
C ILE A 260 -4.45 12.69 3.75
N VAL A 261 -4.31 12.10 4.95
CA VAL A 261 -3.55 12.70 6.05
C VAL A 261 -2.09 13.00 5.69
N ARG A 262 -1.50 12.26 4.74
CA ARG A 262 -0.14 12.50 4.24
C ARG A 262 0.03 13.84 3.54
N PHE A 263 -1.04 14.40 3.02
CA PHE A 263 -0.99 15.69 2.34
C PHE A 263 -1.11 16.89 3.28
N TYR A 264 -1.37 16.64 4.56
CA TYR A 264 -1.28 17.66 5.62
C TYR A 264 0.12 17.76 6.24
N THR A 265 0.98 16.74 6.06
CA THR A 265 2.33 16.67 6.64
C THR A 265 3.38 17.51 5.91
#